data_deaec222e041f07f542ef346dbeb72f9
#
_entry.id   deaec222e041f07f542ef346dbeb72f9
#
_cell.length_a   1.000
_cell.length_b   1.000
_cell.length_c   1.000
_cell.angle_alpha   90.00
_cell.angle_beta   90.00
_cell.angle_gamma   90.00
#
_symmetry.space_group_name_H-M   'P 1'
#
loop_
_entity.id
_entity.type
_entity.pdbx_description
1 polymer ?
#
loop_
_entity_poly.entity_id
_entity_poly.type
_entity_poly.pdbx_seq_one_letter_code
_entity_poly.pdbx_strand_id
1 'polypeptide(L)'
;MRHRFSALGRVARRFPRAHLILSGALIATVSLVAMVPESGESRSERVQTLTLPKHDAGDQLARLESSRHQQAQLETPTASVPTLASQPQERWQRLTVKPGDTLSGLLQEHGVTATQVYRLVNGHPRLKELADIRPGESFQISLDNGGELNALRYHPSRIETVEAELDGERWQVAAHTREYLRRTRFADGTIDNSLFLAGHAAGMSDNLTMQLANIFGWDVDFVQDIRQGDRFRVLYEELYLDGEKVGEGNILAAEFWNRGRHLTAYRFQTRSGDTEYLDADGNSMRKAFIRTPVSFTRISSRFNLGRKHPILNRVRAHRGIDYAARSGTPIKAAGKGKVIFAGVKGGYGNVVIIQHGQQYTTLYGHMKGFAKGIRVGSRVNQNQTIGYVGMTGLATGPHLHYEFRVNGTHRDPLTVPLPKARGVDANEKPQFLVQAKRMQSQITMFAEAATLASSNVF
;
A
#
# COMPACT_ATOMS: atom_id res chain seq x y z
N MET A 1 58.41 -23.53 20.24
CA MET A 1 57.29 -24.15 19.46
C MET A 1 56.38 -25.00 20.37
N ARG A 2 55.69 -24.41 21.38
CA ARG A 2 54.80 -25.18 22.31
C ARG A 2 53.56 -24.43 22.78
N HIS A 3 52.98 -23.52 21.96
CA HIS A 3 51.79 -22.75 22.38
C HIS A 3 50.63 -22.64 21.34
N ARG A 4 50.56 -23.51 20.32
CA ARG A 4 49.47 -23.39 19.31
C ARG A 4 48.42 -24.54 19.30
N PHE A 5 48.51 -25.53 20.20
CA PHE A 5 47.56 -26.67 20.24
C PHE A 5 46.47 -26.56 21.32
N SER A 6 46.46 -25.50 22.15
CA SER A 6 45.48 -25.39 23.25
C SER A 6 44.18 -24.66 22.84
N ALA A 7 44.12 -24.02 21.67
CA ALA A 7 42.92 -23.25 21.23
C ALA A 7 41.87 -24.11 20.54
N LEU A 8 42.24 -25.15 19.79
CA LEU A 8 41.28 -26.05 19.12
C LEU A 8 40.46 -26.93 20.07
N GLY A 9 41.05 -27.33 21.20
CA GLY A 9 40.36 -28.16 22.19
C GLY A 9 39.24 -27.48 22.97
N ARG A 10 39.17 -26.14 22.99
CA ARG A 10 38.15 -25.36 23.68
C ARG A 10 36.93 -25.05 22.83
N VAL A 11 37.05 -25.04 21.53
CA VAL A 11 35.91 -24.81 20.60
C VAL A 11 35.06 -26.07 20.45
N ALA A 12 35.70 -27.27 20.44
CA ALA A 12 34.98 -28.55 20.31
C ALA A 12 34.05 -28.88 21.49
N ARG A 13 34.24 -28.26 22.67
CA ARG A 13 33.39 -28.51 23.86
C ARG A 13 32.06 -27.72 23.87
N ARG A 14 31.83 -26.81 22.93
CA ARG A 14 30.63 -25.96 22.88
C ARG A 14 29.59 -26.40 21.87
N PHE A 15 29.87 -27.40 21.02
CA PHE A 15 28.90 -27.92 20.06
C PHE A 15 28.29 -29.23 20.56
N PRO A 16 26.95 -29.40 20.51
CA PRO A 16 26.29 -30.64 20.82
C PRO A 16 26.79 -31.75 19.89
N ARG A 17 27.14 -32.91 20.46
CA ARG A 17 27.67 -34.07 19.71
C ARG A 17 26.78 -34.50 18.54
N ALA A 18 25.47 -34.21 18.60
CA ALA A 18 24.49 -34.49 17.55
C ALA A 18 24.81 -33.78 16.21
N HIS A 19 25.33 -32.55 16.23
CA HIS A 19 25.65 -31.83 15.01
C HIS A 19 26.92 -32.29 14.30
N LEU A 20 27.86 -32.85 15.03
CA LEU A 20 29.07 -33.48 14.45
C LEU A 20 28.76 -34.79 13.71
N ILE A 21 27.78 -35.57 14.22
CA ILE A 21 27.32 -36.82 13.57
C ILE A 21 26.53 -36.50 12.29
N LEU A 22 25.67 -35.48 12.32
CA LEU A 22 24.90 -35.05 11.11
C LEU A 22 25.81 -34.52 9.99
N SER A 23 26.83 -33.74 10.34
CA SER A 23 27.78 -33.20 9.35
C SER A 23 28.65 -34.30 8.73
N GLY A 24 29.00 -35.31 9.50
CA GLY A 24 29.74 -36.48 9.00
C GLY A 24 28.91 -37.37 8.07
N ALA A 25 27.62 -37.57 8.36
CA ALA A 25 26.71 -38.32 7.52
C ALA A 25 26.40 -37.63 6.19
N LEU A 26 26.32 -36.31 6.19
CA LEU A 26 26.06 -35.51 4.96
C LEU A 26 27.27 -35.59 3.99
N ILE A 27 28.49 -35.54 4.49
CA ILE A 27 29.71 -35.65 3.67
C ILE A 27 29.84 -37.08 3.09
N ALA A 28 29.47 -38.12 3.85
CA ALA A 28 29.51 -39.50 3.39
C ALA A 28 28.47 -39.81 2.30
N THR A 29 27.27 -39.22 2.37
CA THR A 29 26.23 -39.39 1.34
C THR A 29 26.56 -38.66 0.03
N VAL A 30 27.16 -37.47 0.09
CA VAL A 30 27.58 -36.74 -1.11
C VAL A 30 28.75 -37.45 -1.83
N SER A 31 29.66 -38.12 -1.07
CA SER A 31 30.76 -38.88 -1.67
C SER A 31 30.31 -40.21 -2.27
N LEU A 32 29.20 -40.79 -1.83
CA LEU A 32 28.67 -42.07 -2.35
C LEU A 32 27.92 -41.90 -3.66
N VAL A 33 27.29 -40.72 -3.89
CA VAL A 33 26.57 -40.41 -5.14
C VAL A 33 27.53 -40.14 -6.30
N ALA A 34 28.80 -39.77 -6.03
CA ALA A 34 29.80 -39.50 -7.07
C ALA A 34 30.51 -40.75 -7.64
N MET A 35 30.18 -41.95 -7.17
CA MET A 35 30.83 -43.22 -7.55
C MET A 35 29.90 -44.23 -8.23
N VAL A 36 28.78 -43.84 -8.82
CA VAL A 36 27.95 -44.74 -9.63
C VAL A 36 28.35 -44.61 -11.09
N PRO A 37 28.86 -45.68 -11.74
CA PRO A 37 29.22 -45.59 -13.18
C PRO A 37 27.92 -45.57 -14.01
N GLU A 38 27.87 -44.67 -14.97
CA GLU A 38 26.84 -44.60 -16.02
C GLU A 38 26.91 -45.89 -16.85
N SER A 39 25.94 -46.75 -16.74
CA SER A 39 25.66 -47.81 -17.71
C SER A 39 24.70 -47.24 -18.76
N GLY A 40 25.23 -46.98 -19.95
CA GLY A 40 24.46 -46.52 -21.09
C GLY A 40 23.52 -47.59 -21.62
N GLU A 41 22.25 -47.28 -21.67
CA GLU A 41 21.30 -47.88 -22.60
C GLU A 41 20.57 -46.79 -23.35
N SER A 42 20.90 -46.70 -24.63
CA SER A 42 20.27 -45.81 -25.60
C SER A 42 18.84 -46.28 -25.89
N ARG A 43 17.87 -45.58 -25.31
CA ARG A 43 16.48 -45.71 -25.70
C ARG A 43 16.17 -44.67 -26.78
N SER A 44 16.09 -45.12 -28.02
CA SER A 44 15.68 -44.29 -29.15
C SER A 44 14.22 -43.83 -28.98
N GLU A 45 14.00 -42.60 -28.62
CA GLU A 45 12.69 -41.95 -28.75
C GLU A 45 12.41 -41.69 -30.23
N ARG A 46 11.38 -42.33 -30.74
CA ARG A 46 10.78 -42.02 -32.05
C ARG A 46 10.15 -40.64 -31.98
N VAL A 47 10.84 -39.65 -32.48
CA VAL A 47 10.27 -38.33 -32.79
C VAL A 47 9.34 -38.53 -34.00
N GLN A 48 8.04 -38.51 -33.75
CA GLN A 48 7.02 -38.35 -34.81
C GLN A 48 7.07 -36.89 -35.25
N THR A 49 7.71 -36.64 -36.39
CA THR A 49 7.63 -35.37 -37.12
C THR A 49 6.23 -35.24 -37.70
N LEU A 50 5.40 -34.37 -37.08
CA LEU A 50 4.17 -33.87 -37.70
C LEU A 50 4.54 -32.94 -38.84
N THR A 51 4.42 -33.44 -40.08
CA THR A 51 4.53 -32.63 -41.28
C THR A 51 3.28 -31.75 -41.41
N LEU A 52 3.46 -30.45 -41.21
CA LEU A 52 2.48 -29.44 -41.57
C LEU A 52 2.41 -29.35 -43.09
N PRO A 53 1.23 -29.24 -43.73
CA PRO A 53 1.08 -29.05 -45.14
C PRO A 53 1.75 -27.73 -45.55
N LYS A 54 2.67 -27.81 -46.51
CA LYS A 54 3.27 -26.65 -47.18
C LYS A 54 2.15 -25.87 -47.88
N HIS A 55 1.71 -24.77 -47.30
CA HIS A 55 0.97 -23.76 -48.04
C HIS A 55 2.03 -22.93 -48.82
N ASP A 56 1.85 -22.91 -50.10
CA ASP A 56 2.63 -22.18 -51.08
C ASP A 56 2.46 -20.65 -50.84
N ALA A 57 3.29 -20.08 -49.96
CA ALA A 57 3.29 -18.63 -49.69
C ALA A 57 4.07 -17.83 -50.75
N GLY A 58 4.79 -18.51 -51.65
CA GLY A 58 5.60 -17.86 -52.69
C GLY A 58 4.77 -17.20 -53.79
N ASP A 59 3.62 -17.81 -54.16
CA ASP A 59 2.82 -17.34 -55.29
C ASP A 59 1.92 -16.15 -54.95
N GLN A 60 1.64 -15.90 -53.65
CA GLN A 60 0.88 -14.74 -53.24
C GLN A 60 1.72 -13.45 -53.08
N LEU A 61 2.97 -13.59 -52.70
CA LEU A 61 3.90 -12.45 -52.65
C LEU A 61 4.24 -11.92 -54.04
N ALA A 62 4.49 -12.81 -55.01
CA ALA A 62 4.74 -12.42 -56.42
C ALA A 62 3.56 -11.70 -57.07
N ARG A 63 2.33 -12.04 -56.70
CA ARG A 63 1.11 -11.34 -57.20
C ARG A 63 0.86 -9.98 -56.54
N LEU A 64 1.33 -9.77 -55.31
CA LEU A 64 1.25 -8.46 -54.63
C LEU A 64 2.33 -7.49 -55.11
N GLU A 65 3.50 -7.98 -55.50
CA GLU A 65 4.57 -7.13 -56.06
C GLU A 65 4.29 -6.69 -57.48
N SER A 66 3.71 -7.59 -58.33
CA SER A 66 3.31 -7.23 -59.68
C SER A 66 2.15 -6.21 -59.74
N SER A 67 1.23 -6.25 -58.76
CA SER A 67 0.14 -5.27 -58.63
C SER A 67 0.63 -3.89 -58.20
N ARG A 68 1.74 -3.80 -57.43
CA ARG A 68 2.38 -2.52 -57.03
C ARG A 68 3.11 -1.82 -58.18
N HIS A 69 3.66 -2.53 -59.13
CA HIS A 69 4.38 -1.95 -60.25
C HIS A 69 3.46 -1.43 -61.39
N GLN A 70 2.22 -1.86 -61.47
CA GLN A 70 1.27 -1.34 -62.44
C GLN A 70 0.53 -0.07 -62.01
N GLN A 71 0.57 0.34 -60.76
CA GLN A 71 -0.03 1.59 -60.27
C GLN A 71 0.92 2.80 -60.21
N ALA A 72 2.18 2.64 -60.62
CA ALA A 72 3.19 3.70 -60.55
C ALA A 72 3.39 4.46 -61.87
N GLN A 73 2.56 4.28 -62.87
CA GLN A 73 2.63 5.01 -64.14
C GLN A 73 1.30 5.71 -64.51
N LEU A 74 0.85 6.63 -63.69
CA LEU A 74 -0.16 7.62 -64.11
C LEU A 74 0.07 8.95 -63.35
N GLU A 75 0.61 9.89 -64.16
CA GLU A 75 0.48 11.33 -64.04
C GLU A 75 1.00 12.03 -62.76
N THR A 76 2.16 12.67 -62.89
CA THR A 76 2.58 13.79 -62.06
C THR A 76 1.83 15.06 -62.43
N PRO A 77 0.94 15.57 -61.58
CA PRO A 77 0.63 16.98 -61.60
C PRO A 77 1.68 17.69 -60.76
N THR A 78 2.41 18.59 -61.42
CA THR A 78 3.28 19.59 -60.75
C THR A 78 2.41 20.51 -59.90
N ALA A 79 2.06 20.06 -58.69
CA ALA A 79 1.50 20.94 -57.64
C ALA A 79 2.67 21.42 -56.81
N SER A 80 2.95 22.69 -56.84
CA SER A 80 3.84 23.41 -55.93
C SER A 80 3.49 23.03 -54.49
N VAL A 81 4.43 22.28 -53.87
CA VAL A 81 4.37 21.95 -52.44
C VAL A 81 4.39 23.30 -51.71
N PRO A 82 3.34 23.66 -50.93
CA PRO A 82 3.47 24.82 -50.07
C PRO A 82 4.59 24.50 -49.13
N THR A 83 5.61 25.32 -49.07
CA THR A 83 6.66 25.30 -48.06
C THR A 83 5.94 25.35 -46.71
N LEU A 84 5.82 24.20 -46.06
CA LEU A 84 5.42 24.15 -44.66
C LEU A 84 6.42 25.04 -43.93
N ALA A 85 5.94 26.22 -43.52
CA ALA A 85 6.67 27.08 -42.62
C ALA A 85 7.21 26.18 -41.48
N SER A 86 8.51 26.13 -41.36
CA SER A 86 9.20 25.41 -40.29
C SER A 86 8.60 25.88 -38.98
N GLN A 87 7.77 25.09 -38.35
CA GLN A 87 7.40 25.34 -36.96
C GLN A 87 8.70 25.51 -36.19
N PRO A 88 8.87 26.49 -35.33
CA PRO A 88 10.06 26.65 -34.52
C PRO A 88 10.30 25.32 -33.81
N GLN A 89 11.42 24.68 -34.08
CA GLN A 89 11.81 23.46 -33.32
C GLN A 89 12.04 23.93 -31.89
N GLU A 90 11.05 23.72 -31.03
CA GLU A 90 11.19 23.93 -29.59
C GLU A 90 12.41 23.14 -29.10
N ARG A 91 13.44 23.85 -28.68
CA ARG A 91 14.65 23.26 -28.15
C ARG A 91 14.45 22.94 -26.68
N TRP A 92 13.89 21.77 -26.40
CA TRP A 92 13.70 21.30 -25.05
C TRP A 92 15.05 21.00 -24.38
N GLN A 93 15.30 21.66 -23.25
CA GLN A 93 16.45 21.40 -22.37
C GLN A 93 16.00 20.57 -21.19
N ARG A 94 16.66 19.43 -20.95
CA ARG A 94 16.36 18.59 -19.78
C ARG A 94 17.20 19.03 -18.60
N LEU A 95 16.56 19.27 -17.48
CA LEU A 95 17.14 19.64 -16.21
C LEU A 95 16.91 18.48 -15.20
N THR A 96 17.94 18.12 -14.44
CA THR A 96 17.85 17.09 -13.40
C THR A 96 18.22 17.70 -12.06
N VAL A 97 17.37 17.51 -11.07
CA VAL A 97 17.54 18.06 -9.71
C VAL A 97 18.61 17.28 -8.97
N LYS A 98 19.64 17.95 -8.47
CA LYS A 98 20.69 17.39 -7.62
C LYS A 98 20.45 17.74 -6.15
N PRO A 99 21.09 17.03 -5.21
CA PRO A 99 21.04 17.41 -3.80
C PRO A 99 21.52 18.87 -3.58
N GLY A 100 20.67 19.68 -2.95
CA GLY A 100 20.94 21.09 -2.68
C GLY A 100 20.40 22.07 -3.72
N ASP A 101 19.89 21.60 -4.85
CA ASP A 101 19.28 22.47 -5.86
C ASP A 101 17.95 23.04 -5.35
N THR A 102 17.70 24.26 -5.79
CA THR A 102 16.38 24.90 -5.72
C THR A 102 15.86 25.15 -7.13
N LEU A 103 14.54 25.18 -7.32
CA LEU A 103 13.96 25.47 -8.64
C LEU A 103 14.53 26.78 -9.22
N SER A 104 14.59 27.82 -8.38
CA SER A 104 15.09 29.13 -8.82
C SER A 104 16.56 29.07 -9.26
N GLY A 105 17.43 28.42 -8.47
CA GLY A 105 18.85 28.28 -8.81
C GLY A 105 19.04 27.50 -10.10
N LEU A 106 18.36 26.34 -10.22
CA LEU A 106 18.47 25.47 -11.39
C LEU A 106 17.98 26.14 -12.68
N LEU A 107 16.88 26.89 -12.61
CA LEU A 107 16.36 27.64 -13.77
C LEU A 107 17.25 28.84 -14.13
N GLN A 108 17.83 29.53 -13.14
CA GLN A 108 18.75 30.66 -13.38
C GLN A 108 20.04 30.23 -14.07
N GLU A 109 20.58 29.06 -13.77
CA GLU A 109 21.72 28.49 -14.49
C GLU A 109 21.48 28.32 -16.00
N HIS A 110 20.20 28.23 -16.38
CA HIS A 110 19.74 28.10 -17.77
C HIS A 110 19.18 29.40 -18.36
N GLY A 111 19.44 30.54 -17.72
CA GLY A 111 19.08 31.86 -18.24
C GLY A 111 17.67 32.36 -17.85
N VAL A 112 16.92 31.58 -17.07
CA VAL A 112 15.57 32.01 -16.64
C VAL A 112 15.68 32.96 -15.45
N THR A 113 15.08 34.12 -15.54
CA THR A 113 15.15 35.15 -14.49
C THR A 113 14.29 34.78 -13.27
N ALA A 114 14.63 35.32 -12.09
CA ALA A 114 13.85 35.11 -10.87
C ALA A 114 12.38 35.57 -11.04
N THR A 115 12.12 36.62 -11.83
CA THR A 115 10.77 37.09 -12.14
C THR A 115 9.98 36.06 -12.93
N GLN A 116 10.61 35.42 -13.92
CA GLN A 116 9.97 34.37 -14.72
C GLN A 116 9.68 33.13 -13.84
N VAL A 117 10.61 32.73 -12.97
CA VAL A 117 10.37 31.63 -12.00
C VAL A 117 9.18 31.96 -11.09
N TYR A 118 9.09 33.18 -10.58
CA TYR A 118 7.97 33.63 -9.77
C TYR A 118 6.64 33.57 -10.54
N ARG A 119 6.61 34.04 -11.79
CA ARG A 119 5.43 33.97 -12.65
C ARG A 119 5.04 32.53 -12.96
N LEU A 120 6.01 31.63 -13.22
CA LEU A 120 5.78 30.20 -13.44
C LEU A 120 5.06 29.58 -12.24
N VAL A 121 5.68 29.63 -11.06
CA VAL A 121 5.16 28.96 -9.85
C VAL A 121 3.80 29.53 -9.41
N ASN A 122 3.56 30.83 -9.61
CA ASN A 122 2.31 31.46 -9.22
C ASN A 122 1.27 31.56 -10.35
N GLY A 123 1.63 31.19 -11.56
CA GLY A 123 0.77 31.33 -12.74
C GLY A 123 -0.38 30.33 -12.79
N HIS A 124 -0.23 29.15 -12.13
CA HIS A 124 -1.27 28.14 -12.08
C HIS A 124 -1.13 27.27 -10.82
N PRO A 125 -2.25 26.79 -10.19
CA PRO A 125 -2.20 25.98 -8.97
C PRO A 125 -1.32 24.72 -9.08
N ARG A 126 -1.31 24.05 -10.24
CA ARG A 126 -0.49 22.84 -10.49
C ARG A 126 1.01 23.14 -10.57
N LEU A 127 1.40 24.33 -10.95
CA LEU A 127 2.80 24.74 -11.05
C LEU A 127 3.41 25.06 -9.67
N LYS A 128 2.58 25.25 -8.63
CA LYS A 128 3.05 25.43 -7.26
C LYS A 128 3.79 24.21 -6.72
N GLU A 129 3.50 23.02 -7.24
CA GLU A 129 4.18 21.79 -6.87
C GLU A 129 5.68 21.82 -7.22
N LEU A 130 6.05 22.62 -8.23
CA LEU A 130 7.45 22.85 -8.60
C LEU A 130 8.28 23.59 -7.53
N ALA A 131 7.63 24.20 -6.52
CA ALA A 131 8.36 24.79 -5.40
C ALA A 131 9.05 23.76 -4.50
N ASP A 132 8.57 22.50 -4.51
CA ASP A 132 9.03 21.42 -3.66
C ASP A 132 9.77 20.32 -4.47
N ILE A 133 10.68 20.73 -5.38
CA ILE A 133 11.49 19.78 -6.18
C ILE A 133 12.37 18.91 -5.30
N ARG A 134 12.58 17.66 -5.73
CA ARG A 134 13.38 16.68 -5.00
C ARG A 134 14.56 16.16 -5.83
N PRO A 135 15.69 15.83 -5.20
CA PRO A 135 16.82 15.22 -5.90
C PRO A 135 16.40 13.97 -6.68
N GLY A 136 16.83 13.91 -7.94
CA GLY A 136 16.47 12.84 -8.88
C GLY A 136 15.25 13.13 -9.76
N GLU A 137 14.44 14.14 -9.44
CA GLU A 137 13.39 14.59 -10.36
C GLU A 137 14.01 15.27 -11.59
N SER A 138 13.29 15.23 -12.70
CA SER A 138 13.70 15.89 -13.92
C SER A 138 12.52 16.61 -14.58
N PHE A 139 12.82 17.75 -15.20
CA PHE A 139 11.87 18.48 -16.01
C PHE A 139 12.54 19.03 -17.27
N GLN A 140 11.75 19.44 -18.22
CA GLN A 140 12.21 20.00 -19.49
C GLN A 140 11.68 21.42 -19.59
N ILE A 141 12.52 22.31 -20.08
CA ILE A 141 12.13 23.70 -20.36
C ILE A 141 12.39 24.00 -21.83
N SER A 142 11.60 24.90 -22.38
CA SER A 142 11.83 25.54 -23.66
C SER A 142 11.93 27.04 -23.44
N LEU A 143 12.93 27.65 -24.11
CA LEU A 143 13.10 29.09 -24.13
C LEU A 143 12.77 29.59 -25.57
N ASP A 144 12.17 30.74 -25.65
CA ASP A 144 11.93 31.41 -26.93
C ASP A 144 13.20 32.00 -27.52
N ASN A 145 13.09 32.66 -28.70
CA ASN A 145 14.22 33.29 -29.36
C ASN A 145 14.80 34.48 -28.58
N GLY A 146 14.09 35.01 -27.61
CA GLY A 146 14.51 36.10 -26.71
C GLY A 146 15.19 35.54 -25.43
N GLY A 147 15.22 34.23 -25.24
CA GLY A 147 15.74 33.58 -24.02
C GLY A 147 14.73 33.58 -22.87
N GLU A 148 13.45 33.89 -23.13
CA GLU A 148 12.41 33.83 -22.14
C GLU A 148 11.79 32.42 -22.05
N LEU A 149 11.42 31.98 -20.81
CA LEU A 149 10.78 30.70 -20.57
C LEU A 149 9.37 30.71 -21.18
N ASN A 150 9.17 29.92 -22.23
CA ASN A 150 7.88 29.82 -22.93
C ASN A 150 7.15 28.50 -22.69
N ALA A 151 7.86 27.43 -22.34
CA ALA A 151 7.22 26.15 -22.03
C ALA A 151 7.99 25.34 -20.98
N LEU A 152 7.26 24.52 -20.25
CA LEU A 152 7.81 23.59 -19.25
C LEU A 152 7.03 22.29 -19.29
N ARG A 153 7.77 21.19 -19.18
CA ARG A 153 7.22 19.83 -19.01
C ARG A 153 7.88 19.15 -17.82
N TYR A 154 7.09 18.61 -16.89
CA TYR A 154 7.61 17.84 -15.76
C TYR A 154 6.76 16.62 -15.46
N HIS A 155 7.35 15.67 -14.75
CA HIS A 155 6.74 14.39 -14.41
C HIS A 155 6.60 14.26 -12.89
N PRO A 156 5.46 14.67 -12.28
CA PRO A 156 5.22 14.51 -10.84
C PRO A 156 5.25 13.04 -10.40
N SER A 157 4.97 12.13 -11.31
CA SER A 157 5.03 10.68 -11.10
C SER A 157 5.40 9.97 -12.41
N ARG A 158 5.60 8.64 -12.34
CA ARG A 158 5.90 7.83 -13.53
C ARG A 158 4.78 7.82 -14.58
N ILE A 159 3.55 8.16 -14.20
CA ILE A 159 2.39 8.13 -15.08
C ILE A 159 1.83 9.52 -15.39
N GLU A 160 2.23 10.53 -14.68
CA GLU A 160 1.71 11.88 -14.87
C GLU A 160 2.75 12.78 -15.54
N THR A 161 2.32 13.44 -16.60
CA THR A 161 3.07 14.49 -17.29
C THR A 161 2.27 15.77 -17.19
N VAL A 162 2.88 16.82 -16.70
CA VAL A 162 2.32 18.17 -16.69
C VAL A 162 3.09 19.00 -17.70
N GLU A 163 2.36 19.58 -18.64
CA GLU A 163 2.86 20.49 -19.66
C GLU A 163 2.29 21.89 -19.41
N ALA A 164 3.14 22.88 -19.43
CA ALA A 164 2.76 24.27 -19.26
C ALA A 164 3.35 25.09 -20.40
N GLU A 165 2.53 25.86 -21.08
CA GLU A 165 2.91 26.75 -22.16
C GLU A 165 2.48 28.18 -21.82
N LEU A 166 3.33 29.15 -22.11
CA LEU A 166 3.05 30.56 -21.87
C LEU A 166 2.31 31.14 -23.06
N ASP A 167 1.04 31.50 -22.87
CA ASP A 167 0.21 32.20 -23.85
C ASP A 167 0.05 33.67 -23.41
N GLY A 168 0.81 34.56 -24.01
CA GLY A 168 0.93 35.93 -23.58
C GLY A 168 1.49 36.06 -22.16
N GLU A 169 0.67 36.42 -21.19
CA GLU A 169 1.06 36.53 -19.78
C GLU A 169 0.54 35.34 -18.90
N ARG A 170 -0.16 34.40 -19.49
CA ARG A 170 -0.84 33.32 -18.76
C ARG A 170 -0.26 31.96 -19.09
N TRP A 171 -0.06 31.13 -18.05
CA TRP A 171 0.31 29.75 -18.22
C TRP A 171 -0.93 28.90 -18.52
N GLN A 172 -0.95 28.29 -19.70
CA GLN A 172 -1.88 27.20 -20.04
C GLN A 172 -1.28 25.91 -19.56
N VAL A 173 -2.04 25.14 -18.74
CA VAL A 173 -1.51 23.93 -18.13
C VAL A 173 -2.38 22.74 -18.50
N ALA A 174 -1.77 21.74 -19.13
CA ALA A 174 -2.35 20.45 -19.42
C ALA A 174 -1.70 19.37 -18.55
N ALA A 175 -2.49 18.42 -18.07
CA ALA A 175 -1.99 17.27 -17.34
C ALA A 175 -2.46 15.98 -18.06
N HIS A 176 -1.50 15.14 -18.40
CA HIS A 176 -1.74 13.86 -19.05
C HIS A 176 -1.40 12.74 -18.07
N THR A 177 -2.36 11.88 -17.77
CA THR A 177 -2.15 10.73 -16.90
C THR A 177 -2.25 9.46 -17.73
N ARG A 178 -1.19 8.66 -17.67
CA ARG A 178 -1.14 7.32 -18.27
C ARG A 178 -1.69 6.31 -17.28
N GLU A 179 -2.31 5.26 -17.78
CA GLU A 179 -2.78 4.19 -16.92
C GLU A 179 -1.76 3.04 -16.84
N TYR A 180 -1.63 2.44 -15.66
CA TYR A 180 -0.88 1.20 -15.51
C TYR A 180 -1.65 0.04 -16.15
N LEU A 181 -0.97 -0.78 -16.93
CA LEU A 181 -1.48 -2.11 -17.26
C LEU A 181 -1.44 -2.95 -15.99
N ARG A 182 -2.61 -3.42 -15.53
CA ARG A 182 -2.75 -4.23 -14.31
C ARG A 182 -2.84 -5.70 -14.69
N ARG A 183 -1.99 -6.51 -14.11
CA ARG A 183 -2.02 -7.97 -14.25
C ARG A 183 -2.32 -8.59 -12.90
N THR A 184 -3.26 -9.54 -12.89
CA THR A 184 -3.56 -10.31 -11.68
C THR A 184 -2.47 -11.33 -11.43
N ARG A 185 -1.99 -11.40 -10.19
CA ARG A 185 -1.01 -12.36 -9.70
C ARG A 185 -1.50 -13.04 -8.44
N PHE A 186 -0.92 -14.18 -8.18
CA PHE A 186 -1.25 -15.02 -7.03
C PHE A 186 0.02 -15.31 -6.24
N ALA A 187 -0.10 -15.28 -4.93
CA ALA A 187 0.91 -15.74 -3.99
C ALA A 187 0.25 -16.60 -2.91
N ASP A 188 0.88 -17.67 -2.51
CA ASP A 188 0.51 -18.45 -1.34
C ASP A 188 1.74 -18.74 -0.48
N GLY A 189 1.53 -18.92 0.82
CA GLY A 189 2.60 -19.16 1.74
C GLY A 189 2.12 -19.79 3.05
N THR A 190 3.04 -20.55 3.65
CA THR A 190 2.90 -21.08 4.99
C THR A 190 3.83 -20.33 5.93
N ILE A 191 3.35 -19.96 7.09
CA ILE A 191 4.11 -19.20 8.08
C ILE A 191 4.85 -20.16 9.01
N ASP A 192 6.18 -20.14 8.96
CA ASP A 192 7.03 -20.88 9.88
C ASP A 192 7.48 -20.02 11.06
N ASN A 193 7.86 -18.76 10.81
CA ASN A 193 8.38 -17.84 11.81
C ASN A 193 7.59 -16.54 11.89
N SER A 194 7.42 -15.86 10.75
CA SER A 194 6.69 -14.59 10.68
C SER A 194 5.98 -14.40 9.35
N LEU A 195 4.94 -13.58 9.35
CA LEU A 195 4.21 -13.22 8.12
C LEU A 195 5.14 -12.58 7.08
N PHE A 196 6.07 -11.72 7.51
CA PHE A 196 6.98 -11.03 6.59
C PHE A 196 7.93 -11.99 5.88
N LEU A 197 8.52 -12.93 6.61
CA LEU A 197 9.41 -13.94 6.00
C LEU A 197 8.64 -14.85 5.05
N ALA A 198 7.43 -15.28 5.42
CA ALA A 198 6.57 -16.07 4.55
C ALA A 198 6.11 -15.30 3.32
N GLY A 199 5.74 -14.02 3.46
CA GLY A 199 5.40 -13.14 2.35
C GLY A 199 6.55 -12.97 1.35
N HIS A 200 7.75 -12.75 1.87
CA HIS A 200 8.95 -12.62 1.06
C HIS A 200 9.27 -13.93 0.29
N ALA A 201 9.16 -15.08 0.98
CA ALA A 201 9.33 -16.38 0.35
C ALA A 201 8.28 -16.66 -0.73
N ALA A 202 7.06 -16.12 -0.59
CA ALA A 202 5.99 -16.18 -1.59
C ALA A 202 6.12 -15.12 -2.71
N GLY A 203 7.21 -14.33 -2.73
CA GLY A 203 7.45 -13.29 -3.74
C GLY A 203 6.68 -11.98 -3.55
N MET A 204 6.10 -11.76 -2.36
CA MET A 204 5.40 -10.52 -2.03
C MET A 204 6.38 -9.46 -1.52
N SER A 205 6.14 -8.19 -1.86
CA SER A 205 6.85 -7.08 -1.24
C SER A 205 6.42 -6.85 0.21
N ASP A 206 7.23 -6.09 0.96
CA ASP A 206 6.89 -5.66 2.31
C ASP A 206 5.58 -4.86 2.34
N ASN A 207 5.35 -4.02 1.32
CA ASN A 207 4.12 -3.25 1.20
C ASN A 207 2.89 -4.16 1.02
N LEU A 208 2.97 -5.16 0.17
CA LEU A 208 1.89 -6.11 -0.06
C LEU A 208 1.63 -6.97 1.19
N THR A 209 2.68 -7.38 1.89
CA THR A 209 2.59 -8.09 3.16
C THR A 209 1.94 -7.23 4.25
N MET A 210 2.26 -5.94 4.31
CA MET A 210 1.59 -4.99 5.21
C MET A 210 0.13 -4.77 4.85
N GLN A 211 -0.22 -4.73 3.55
CA GLN A 211 -1.64 -4.69 3.15
C GLN A 211 -2.39 -5.92 3.67
N LEU A 212 -1.82 -7.13 3.52
CA LEU A 212 -2.40 -8.36 4.03
C LEU A 212 -2.60 -8.31 5.56
N ALA A 213 -1.57 -7.86 6.29
CA ALA A 213 -1.65 -7.68 7.74
C ALA A 213 -2.73 -6.66 8.14
N ASN A 214 -2.88 -5.58 7.40
CA ASN A 214 -3.90 -4.56 7.66
C ASN A 214 -5.33 -5.06 7.38
N ILE A 215 -5.51 -5.92 6.37
CA ILE A 215 -6.81 -6.51 6.04
C ILE A 215 -7.31 -7.40 7.18
N PHE A 216 -6.46 -8.31 7.67
CA PHE A 216 -6.83 -9.28 8.71
C PHE A 216 -6.51 -8.82 10.13
N GLY A 217 -5.80 -7.72 10.32
CA GLY A 217 -5.34 -7.22 11.63
C GLY A 217 -6.44 -6.87 12.64
N TRP A 218 -7.70 -6.86 12.20
CA TRP A 218 -8.86 -6.72 13.09
C TRP A 218 -9.31 -8.05 13.72
N ASP A 219 -8.96 -9.17 13.12
CA ASP A 219 -9.35 -10.51 13.55
C ASP A 219 -8.17 -11.37 14.00
N VAL A 220 -6.93 -10.99 13.61
CA VAL A 220 -5.67 -11.67 13.92
C VAL A 220 -4.68 -10.64 14.47
N ASP A 221 -4.16 -10.88 15.67
CA ASP A 221 -3.00 -10.14 16.19
C ASP A 221 -1.73 -10.78 15.63
N PHE A 222 -1.13 -10.13 14.60
CA PHE A 222 0.05 -10.64 13.92
C PHE A 222 1.31 -10.71 14.79
N VAL A 223 1.30 -10.10 15.98
CA VAL A 223 2.40 -10.21 16.96
C VAL A 223 2.17 -11.37 17.91
N GLN A 224 0.91 -11.64 18.30
CA GLN A 224 0.59 -12.60 19.38
C GLN A 224 -0.11 -13.85 18.88
N ASP A 225 -0.88 -13.79 17.80
CA ASP A 225 -1.77 -14.87 17.36
C ASP A 225 -1.18 -15.77 16.28
N ILE A 226 -0.13 -15.35 15.60
CA ILE A 226 0.53 -16.13 14.54
C ILE A 226 1.16 -17.39 15.11
N ARG A 227 0.98 -18.50 14.40
CA ARG A 227 1.56 -19.81 14.72
C ARG A 227 2.22 -20.42 13.49
N GLN A 228 3.20 -21.27 13.73
CA GLN A 228 3.75 -22.13 12.69
C GLN A 228 2.63 -22.98 12.08
N GLY A 229 2.59 -23.04 10.76
CA GLY A 229 1.56 -23.74 9.99
C GLY A 229 0.36 -22.86 9.61
N ASP A 230 0.26 -21.62 10.11
CA ASP A 230 -0.70 -20.65 9.57
C ASP A 230 -0.40 -20.42 8.09
N ARG A 231 -1.43 -20.14 7.28
CA ARG A 231 -1.31 -20.05 5.83
C ARG A 231 -2.04 -18.84 5.29
N PHE A 232 -1.59 -18.35 4.14
CA PHE A 232 -2.29 -17.31 3.40
C PHE A 232 -2.29 -17.61 1.89
N ARG A 233 -3.27 -17.05 1.20
CA ARG A 233 -3.35 -16.94 -0.25
C ARG A 233 -3.75 -15.52 -0.61
N VAL A 234 -3.11 -14.95 -1.62
CA VAL A 234 -3.32 -13.56 -2.01
C VAL A 234 -3.42 -13.44 -3.52
N LEU A 235 -4.53 -12.86 -3.97
CA LEU A 235 -4.73 -12.43 -5.33
C LEU A 235 -4.50 -10.92 -5.37
N TYR A 236 -3.54 -10.43 -6.17
CA TYR A 236 -3.14 -9.04 -6.17
C TYR A 236 -2.83 -8.52 -7.57
N GLU A 237 -2.68 -7.21 -7.70
CA GLU A 237 -2.32 -6.55 -8.95
C GLU A 237 -0.82 -6.33 -9.04
N GLU A 238 -0.22 -6.67 -10.19
CA GLU A 238 1.07 -6.12 -10.62
C GLU A 238 0.82 -4.98 -11.59
N LEU A 239 1.59 -3.91 -11.44
CA LEU A 239 1.51 -2.71 -12.25
C LEU A 239 2.63 -2.70 -13.28
N TYR A 240 2.25 -2.52 -14.54
CA TYR A 240 3.19 -2.45 -15.66
C TYR A 240 3.05 -1.11 -16.37
N LEU A 241 4.17 -0.58 -16.80
CA LEU A 241 4.27 0.62 -17.64
C LEU A 241 5.28 0.33 -18.74
N ASP A 242 4.91 0.56 -20.00
CA ASP A 242 5.75 0.29 -21.18
C ASP A 242 6.27 -1.15 -21.26
N GLY A 243 5.49 -2.11 -20.74
CA GLY A 243 5.87 -3.52 -20.71
C GLY A 243 6.72 -3.94 -19.50
N GLU A 244 7.22 -3.00 -18.72
CA GLU A 244 8.03 -3.26 -17.54
C GLU A 244 7.18 -3.26 -16.26
N LYS A 245 7.49 -4.18 -15.32
CA LYS A 245 6.89 -4.17 -13.99
C LYS A 245 7.43 -2.98 -13.20
N VAL A 246 6.54 -2.08 -12.81
CA VAL A 246 6.89 -0.87 -12.05
C VAL A 246 6.52 -0.94 -10.58
N GLY A 247 5.72 -1.93 -10.19
CA GLY A 247 5.32 -2.12 -8.80
C GLY A 247 4.18 -3.10 -8.63
N GLU A 248 3.61 -3.08 -7.45
CA GLU A 248 2.43 -3.84 -7.06
C GLU A 248 1.30 -2.89 -6.68
N GLY A 249 0.08 -3.30 -7.01
CA GLY A 249 -1.12 -2.54 -6.70
C GLY A 249 -1.80 -3.06 -5.44
N ASN A 250 -3.12 -3.21 -5.52
CA ASN A 250 -3.94 -3.61 -4.39
C ASN A 250 -4.07 -5.14 -4.31
N ILE A 251 -4.25 -5.64 -3.11
CA ILE A 251 -4.79 -6.98 -2.90
C ILE A 251 -6.25 -6.96 -3.40
N LEU A 252 -6.59 -7.87 -4.30
CA LEU A 252 -7.94 -8.04 -4.84
C LEU A 252 -8.78 -8.98 -3.96
N ALA A 253 -8.16 -10.08 -3.53
CA ALA A 253 -8.74 -11.02 -2.60
C ALA A 253 -7.64 -11.71 -1.79
N ALA A 254 -7.98 -12.13 -0.59
CA ALA A 254 -7.08 -12.87 0.27
C ALA A 254 -7.81 -13.89 1.13
N GLU A 255 -7.13 -14.98 1.43
CA GLU A 255 -7.51 -15.99 2.40
C GLU A 255 -6.42 -16.09 3.46
N PHE A 256 -6.81 -16.31 4.71
CA PHE A 256 -5.90 -16.47 5.82
C PHE A 256 -6.39 -17.56 6.77
N TRP A 257 -5.56 -18.56 7.02
CA TRP A 257 -5.84 -19.62 8.00
C TRP A 257 -5.01 -19.37 9.25
N ASN A 258 -5.70 -19.17 10.37
CA ASN A 258 -5.07 -18.93 11.65
C ASN A 258 -5.79 -19.73 12.75
N ARG A 259 -5.08 -20.59 13.44
CA ARG A 259 -5.62 -21.43 14.54
C ARG A 259 -6.88 -22.19 14.14
N GLY A 260 -6.92 -22.76 12.95
CA GLY A 260 -8.07 -23.50 12.40
C GLY A 260 -9.22 -22.63 11.90
N ARG A 261 -9.15 -21.30 12.02
CA ARG A 261 -10.13 -20.38 11.42
C ARG A 261 -9.72 -20.06 9.99
N HIS A 262 -10.65 -20.14 9.07
CA HIS A 262 -10.49 -19.67 7.70
C HIS A 262 -11.17 -18.30 7.55
N LEU A 263 -10.38 -17.29 7.22
CA LEU A 263 -10.80 -15.92 7.01
C LEU A 263 -10.65 -15.58 5.53
N THR A 264 -11.63 -14.89 4.96
CA THR A 264 -11.61 -14.44 3.56
C THR A 264 -11.83 -12.94 3.50
N ALA A 265 -11.21 -12.29 2.54
CA ALA A 265 -11.38 -10.87 2.30
C ALA A 265 -11.37 -10.58 0.80
N TYR A 266 -12.35 -9.80 0.34
CA TYR A 266 -12.52 -9.40 -1.05
C TYR A 266 -12.59 -7.89 -1.15
N ARG A 267 -11.76 -7.31 -2.01
CA ARG A 267 -11.76 -5.87 -2.29
C ARG A 267 -13.01 -5.51 -3.08
N PHE A 268 -13.76 -4.54 -2.60
CA PHE A 268 -14.96 -4.03 -3.26
C PHE A 268 -14.95 -2.50 -3.28
N GLN A 269 -15.27 -1.92 -4.42
CA GLN A 269 -15.46 -0.48 -4.56
C GLN A 269 -16.95 -0.20 -4.58
N THR A 270 -17.39 0.59 -3.61
CA THR A 270 -18.79 0.99 -3.47
C THR A 270 -19.16 2.04 -4.53
N ARG A 271 -20.42 2.26 -4.76
CA ARG A 271 -20.93 3.33 -5.64
C ARG A 271 -20.55 4.73 -5.18
N SER A 272 -20.28 4.92 -3.90
CA SER A 272 -19.74 6.17 -3.37
C SER A 272 -18.26 6.39 -3.70
N GLY A 273 -17.59 5.41 -4.32
CA GLY A 273 -16.16 5.46 -4.64
C GLY A 273 -15.26 4.96 -3.51
N ASP A 274 -15.81 4.66 -2.33
CA ASP A 274 -15.04 4.10 -1.21
C ASP A 274 -14.62 2.66 -1.53
N THR A 275 -13.41 2.30 -1.11
CA THR A 275 -12.91 0.92 -1.22
C THR A 275 -12.90 0.26 0.14
N GLU A 276 -13.48 -0.95 0.21
CA GLU A 276 -13.53 -1.76 1.42
C GLU A 276 -13.09 -3.21 1.15
N TYR A 277 -12.63 -3.88 2.20
CA TYR A 277 -12.46 -5.32 2.21
C TYR A 277 -13.60 -5.95 3.00
N LEU A 278 -14.27 -6.91 2.36
CA LEU A 278 -15.48 -7.57 2.86
C LEU A 278 -15.23 -9.08 2.92
N ASP A 279 -15.81 -9.75 3.92
CA ASP A 279 -15.82 -11.22 3.97
C ASP A 279 -16.78 -11.81 2.91
N ALA A 280 -16.84 -13.14 2.80
CA ALA A 280 -17.68 -13.82 1.81
C ALA A 280 -19.18 -13.49 1.91
N ASP A 281 -19.65 -13.05 3.08
CA ASP A 281 -21.04 -12.69 3.33
C ASP A 281 -21.32 -11.19 3.09
N GLY A 282 -20.29 -10.41 2.77
CA GLY A 282 -20.36 -8.97 2.56
C GLY A 282 -20.28 -8.15 3.85
N ASN A 283 -19.81 -8.74 4.95
CA ASN A 283 -19.51 -7.98 6.17
C ASN A 283 -18.13 -7.33 6.06
N SER A 284 -17.97 -6.13 6.60
CA SER A 284 -16.68 -5.46 6.62
C SER A 284 -15.63 -6.25 7.42
N MET A 285 -14.42 -6.36 6.88
CA MET A 285 -13.26 -6.91 7.61
C MET A 285 -12.81 -5.97 8.74
N ARG A 286 -13.22 -4.72 8.72
CA ARG A 286 -12.87 -3.74 9.74
C ARG A 286 -13.82 -3.82 10.93
N LYS A 287 -13.30 -3.56 12.12
CA LYS A 287 -14.16 -3.25 13.28
C LYS A 287 -14.66 -1.82 13.17
N ALA A 288 -15.88 -1.58 13.65
CA ALA A 288 -16.45 -0.24 13.69
C ALA A 288 -15.66 0.72 14.58
N PHE A 289 -14.84 0.19 15.49
CA PHE A 289 -14.05 0.97 16.45
C PHE A 289 -12.62 0.46 16.57
N ILE A 290 -11.67 1.40 16.67
CA ILE A 290 -10.32 1.12 17.16
C ILE A 290 -10.34 1.11 18.71
N ARG A 291 -9.56 0.21 19.31
CA ARG A 291 -9.45 0.12 20.78
C ARG A 291 -8.62 1.25 21.37
N THR A 292 -7.62 1.69 20.63
CA THR A 292 -6.62 2.64 21.10
C THR A 292 -6.62 3.88 20.21
N PRO A 293 -7.33 4.94 20.61
CA PRO A 293 -7.49 6.14 19.78
C PRO A 293 -6.34 7.16 19.92
N VAL A 294 -5.20 6.75 20.44
CA VAL A 294 -4.01 7.59 20.64
C VAL A 294 -2.73 6.73 20.66
N SER A 295 -1.62 7.24 20.13
CA SER A 295 -0.31 6.65 20.39
C SER A 295 0.11 6.95 21.82
N PHE A 296 0.40 5.94 22.63
CA PHE A 296 0.66 6.07 24.06
C PHE A 296 1.93 5.33 24.48
N THR A 297 2.50 5.72 25.61
CA THR A 297 3.66 5.03 26.19
C THR A 297 3.25 3.88 27.11
N ARG A 298 2.18 4.11 27.91
CA ARG A 298 1.64 3.09 28.82
C ARG A 298 0.19 3.41 29.19
N ILE A 299 -0.55 2.42 29.64
CA ILE A 299 -1.85 2.60 30.30
C ILE A 299 -1.56 2.99 31.75
N SER A 300 -1.87 4.24 32.13
CA SER A 300 -1.64 4.75 33.47
C SER A 300 -2.76 4.39 34.45
N SER A 301 -4.00 4.22 33.95
CA SER A 301 -5.12 3.76 34.78
C SER A 301 -6.11 2.95 33.94
N ARG A 302 -6.49 1.76 34.41
CA ARG A 302 -7.46 0.88 33.75
C ARG A 302 -8.88 1.23 34.17
N PHE A 303 -9.83 0.79 33.35
CA PHE A 303 -11.26 0.78 33.69
C PHE A 303 -11.52 -0.01 34.98
N ASN A 304 -12.17 0.62 35.96
CA ASN A 304 -12.50 -0.01 37.24
C ASN A 304 -13.66 0.72 37.93
N LEU A 305 -14.83 0.13 37.94
CA LEU A 305 -16.03 0.70 38.58
C LEU A 305 -15.99 0.63 40.11
N GLY A 306 -15.20 -0.29 40.69
CA GLY A 306 -15.06 -0.49 42.14
C GLY A 306 -13.77 0.12 42.73
N ARG A 307 -13.10 1.07 42.05
CA ARG A 307 -11.84 1.66 42.50
C ARG A 307 -12.01 2.39 43.81
N LYS A 308 -11.34 1.94 44.89
CA LYS A 308 -11.22 2.69 46.16
C LYS A 308 -10.22 3.85 45.93
N HIS A 309 -10.65 5.06 46.24
CA HIS A 309 -9.79 6.23 46.19
C HIS A 309 -8.81 6.19 47.38
N PRO A 310 -7.48 6.21 47.20
CA PRO A 310 -6.51 5.94 48.25
C PRO A 310 -6.56 6.95 49.37
N ILE A 311 -6.96 8.20 49.12
CA ILE A 311 -7.00 9.28 50.10
C ILE A 311 -8.40 9.47 50.72
N LEU A 312 -9.47 9.29 49.94
CA LEU A 312 -10.81 9.61 50.36
C LEU A 312 -11.57 8.42 50.95
N ASN A 313 -10.99 7.24 50.96
CA ASN A 313 -11.59 5.96 51.36
C ASN A 313 -13.04 5.75 50.82
N ARG A 314 -13.32 6.36 49.66
CA ARG A 314 -14.59 6.23 48.92
C ARG A 314 -14.35 5.47 47.63
N VAL A 315 -15.38 4.74 47.21
CA VAL A 315 -15.37 4.15 45.85
C VAL A 315 -15.53 5.28 44.84
N ARG A 316 -14.53 5.56 44.04
CA ARG A 316 -14.55 6.49 42.90
C ARG A 316 -14.31 5.70 41.63
N ALA A 317 -15.38 5.31 40.96
CA ALA A 317 -15.32 4.55 39.71
C ALA A 317 -14.47 5.26 38.65
N HIS A 318 -13.54 4.55 38.07
CA HIS A 318 -12.84 4.98 36.87
C HIS A 318 -13.57 4.39 35.65
N ARG A 319 -14.34 5.23 34.98
CA ARG A 319 -15.28 4.85 33.91
C ARG A 319 -14.68 4.77 32.53
N GLY A 320 -13.35 4.88 32.43
CA GLY A 320 -12.59 4.87 31.19
C GLY A 320 -11.20 4.26 31.37
N ILE A 321 -10.34 4.50 30.40
CA ILE A 321 -8.92 4.15 30.42
C ILE A 321 -8.12 5.44 30.26
N ASP A 322 -7.03 5.55 31.02
CA ASP A 322 -6.09 6.64 30.89
C ASP A 322 -4.85 6.15 30.15
N TYR A 323 -4.65 6.70 28.95
CA TYR A 323 -3.51 6.46 28.10
C TYR A 323 -2.48 7.59 28.29
N ALA A 324 -1.36 7.30 28.95
CA ALA A 324 -0.26 8.25 29.13
C ALA A 324 0.41 8.54 27.80
N ALA A 325 0.42 9.79 27.36
CA ALA A 325 1.01 10.23 26.12
C ALA A 325 1.52 11.68 26.28
N ARG A 326 2.47 12.08 25.43
CA ARG A 326 3.00 13.45 25.45
C ARG A 326 1.91 14.45 25.10
N SER A 327 1.93 15.63 25.77
CA SER A 327 1.03 16.73 25.41
C SER A 327 1.22 17.11 23.93
N GLY A 328 0.11 17.26 23.21
CA GLY A 328 0.11 17.51 21.77
C GLY A 328 0.04 16.26 20.89
N THR A 329 0.13 15.04 21.45
CA THR A 329 -0.08 13.81 20.68
C THR A 329 -1.49 13.80 20.07
N PRO A 330 -1.65 13.51 18.76
CA PRO A 330 -2.95 13.48 18.10
C PRO A 330 -3.88 12.41 18.70
N ILE A 331 -5.11 12.80 19.00
CA ILE A 331 -6.19 11.92 19.41
C ILE A 331 -7.06 11.63 18.19
N LYS A 332 -7.34 10.36 17.94
CA LYS A 332 -8.12 9.87 16.80
C LYS A 332 -9.56 9.53 17.22
N ALA A 333 -10.52 9.75 16.34
CA ALA A 333 -11.87 9.22 16.53
C ALA A 333 -11.82 7.69 16.50
N ALA A 334 -12.33 7.04 17.53
CA ALA A 334 -12.34 5.57 17.60
C ALA A 334 -13.20 4.93 16.52
N GLY A 335 -14.25 5.60 16.06
CA GLY A 335 -15.16 5.15 15.03
C GLY A 335 -15.76 6.31 14.24
N LYS A 336 -16.39 5.99 13.10
CA LYS A 336 -17.19 6.97 12.32
C LYS A 336 -18.40 7.42 13.18
N GLY A 337 -18.65 8.72 13.26
CA GLY A 337 -19.76 9.22 14.07
C GLY A 337 -20.02 10.72 13.90
N LYS A 338 -20.87 11.25 14.79
CA LYS A 338 -21.21 12.66 14.87
C LYS A 338 -20.79 13.21 16.23
N VAL A 339 -20.08 14.30 16.25
CA VAL A 339 -19.70 15.01 17.48
C VAL A 339 -20.97 15.57 18.12
N ILE A 340 -21.29 15.11 19.34
CA ILE A 340 -22.44 15.57 20.12
C ILE A 340 -22.04 16.55 21.22
N PHE A 341 -20.75 16.63 21.55
CA PHE A 341 -20.20 17.58 22.49
C PHE A 341 -18.72 17.91 22.13
N ALA A 342 -18.36 19.16 22.15
CA ALA A 342 -16.99 19.65 22.05
C ALA A 342 -16.89 20.92 22.89
N GLY A 343 -16.15 20.88 24.02
CA GLY A 343 -16.08 21.98 24.98
C GLY A 343 -15.49 21.54 26.33
N VAL A 344 -15.61 22.40 27.36
CA VAL A 344 -15.16 22.09 28.72
C VAL A 344 -16.29 21.39 29.48
N LYS A 345 -15.97 20.29 30.17
CA LYS A 345 -16.92 19.50 30.95
C LYS A 345 -16.33 19.04 32.27
N GLY A 346 -16.58 19.83 33.33
CA GLY A 346 -16.23 19.49 34.72
C GLY A 346 -14.82 18.93 34.86
N GLY A 347 -14.64 17.85 35.61
CA GLY A 347 -13.34 17.22 35.85
C GLY A 347 -12.64 16.66 34.63
N TYR A 348 -13.33 16.46 33.51
CA TYR A 348 -12.74 15.99 32.25
C TYR A 348 -11.94 17.06 31.50
N GLY A 349 -12.08 18.34 31.85
CA GLY A 349 -11.47 19.44 31.11
C GLY A 349 -12.02 19.60 29.70
N ASN A 350 -11.18 19.82 28.70
CA ASN A 350 -11.58 19.84 27.31
C ASN A 350 -11.95 18.44 26.85
N VAL A 351 -13.17 18.29 26.31
CA VAL A 351 -13.78 17.00 25.97
C VAL A 351 -14.39 17.04 24.58
N VAL A 352 -14.20 15.96 23.83
CA VAL A 352 -15.03 15.62 22.67
C VAL A 352 -15.83 14.37 23.00
N ILE A 353 -17.12 14.37 22.65
CA ILE A 353 -18.00 13.20 22.74
C ILE A 353 -18.56 12.93 21.36
N ILE A 354 -18.44 11.69 20.90
CA ILE A 354 -18.90 11.26 19.58
C ILE A 354 -19.97 10.19 19.74
N GLN A 355 -21.10 10.40 19.07
CA GLN A 355 -22.18 9.41 18.92
C GLN A 355 -21.92 8.59 17.66
N HIS A 356 -21.96 7.26 17.78
CA HIS A 356 -21.76 6.30 16.71
C HIS A 356 -23.03 5.47 16.52
N GLY A 357 -23.82 5.84 15.52
CA GLY A 357 -25.15 5.27 15.35
C GLY A 357 -26.04 5.55 16.57
N GLN A 358 -26.90 4.58 16.95
CA GLN A 358 -27.81 4.74 18.05
C GLN A 358 -27.28 4.24 19.40
N GLN A 359 -26.38 3.25 19.37
CA GLN A 359 -26.01 2.46 20.54
C GLN A 359 -24.70 2.87 21.21
N TYR A 360 -23.74 3.43 20.44
CA TYR A 360 -22.37 3.60 20.91
C TYR A 360 -22.02 5.08 21.09
N THR A 361 -21.28 5.38 22.16
CA THR A 361 -20.76 6.72 22.41
C THR A 361 -19.33 6.60 22.92
N THR A 362 -18.43 7.45 22.41
CA THR A 362 -17.05 7.56 22.92
C THR A 362 -16.78 8.95 23.46
N LEU A 363 -15.99 9.04 24.55
CA LEU A 363 -15.58 10.28 25.19
C LEU A 363 -14.06 10.37 25.23
N TYR A 364 -13.54 11.54 24.92
CA TYR A 364 -12.11 11.87 24.89
C TYR A 364 -11.86 13.08 25.77
N GLY A 365 -11.27 12.87 26.96
CA GLY A 365 -11.06 13.90 27.99
C GLY A 365 -9.61 14.37 28.12
N HIS A 366 -9.43 15.40 28.93
CA HIS A 366 -8.15 16.06 29.27
C HIS A 366 -7.40 16.62 28.07
N MET A 367 -8.13 16.95 26.98
CA MET A 367 -7.53 17.41 25.73
C MET A 367 -6.86 18.77 25.91
N LYS A 368 -5.73 19.00 25.20
CA LYS A 368 -5.10 20.31 25.06
C LYS A 368 -5.97 21.26 24.26
N GLY A 369 -6.61 20.73 23.23
CA GLY A 369 -7.49 21.45 22.31
C GLY A 369 -8.06 20.55 21.24
N PHE A 370 -8.98 21.09 20.45
CA PHE A 370 -9.68 20.40 19.38
C PHE A 370 -8.94 20.59 18.05
N ALA A 371 -9.03 19.62 17.16
CA ALA A 371 -8.50 19.77 15.80
C ALA A 371 -9.38 20.75 14.98
N LYS A 372 -8.80 21.33 13.93
CA LYS A 372 -9.48 22.29 13.04
C LYS A 372 -10.79 21.66 12.51
N GLY A 373 -11.89 22.38 12.64
CA GLY A 373 -13.20 21.95 12.15
C GLY A 373 -13.99 21.02 13.09
N ILE A 374 -13.44 20.61 14.23
CA ILE A 374 -14.17 19.79 15.23
C ILE A 374 -15.03 20.67 16.13
N ARG A 375 -16.34 20.52 15.97
CA ARG A 375 -17.39 21.21 16.73
C ARG A 375 -18.61 20.32 16.85
N VAL A 376 -19.55 20.68 17.71
CA VAL A 376 -20.84 19.98 17.81
C VAL A 376 -21.51 19.94 16.43
N GLY A 377 -21.99 18.75 16.04
CA GLY A 377 -22.59 18.51 14.74
C GLY A 377 -21.61 18.00 13.67
N SER A 378 -20.28 18.16 13.84
CA SER A 378 -19.28 17.65 12.89
C SER A 378 -19.40 16.13 12.73
N ARG A 379 -19.34 15.65 11.49
CA ARG A 379 -19.17 14.23 11.17
C ARG A 379 -17.68 13.91 11.14
N VAL A 380 -17.29 12.79 11.71
CA VAL A 380 -15.92 12.33 11.77
C VAL A 380 -15.83 10.89 11.27
N ASN A 381 -14.72 10.58 10.60
CA ASN A 381 -14.38 9.22 10.19
C ASN A 381 -13.53 8.54 11.27
N GLN A 382 -13.52 7.20 11.28
CA GLN A 382 -12.58 6.41 12.08
C GLN A 382 -11.13 6.83 11.75
N ASN A 383 -10.26 6.92 12.75
CA ASN A 383 -8.86 7.38 12.64
C ASN A 383 -8.67 8.88 12.30
N GLN A 384 -9.74 9.65 12.14
CA GLN A 384 -9.63 11.11 11.96
C GLN A 384 -9.11 11.76 13.25
N THR A 385 -8.16 12.69 13.13
CA THR A 385 -7.70 13.49 14.28
C THR A 385 -8.82 14.42 14.74
N ILE A 386 -9.18 14.33 16.03
CA ILE A 386 -10.24 15.12 16.65
C ILE A 386 -9.73 16.14 17.66
N GLY A 387 -8.45 16.04 18.03
CA GLY A 387 -7.77 16.96 18.95
C GLY A 387 -6.46 16.38 19.43
N TYR A 388 -5.98 16.91 20.53
CA TYR A 388 -4.62 16.64 21.00
C TYR A 388 -4.59 16.38 22.50
N VAL A 389 -3.73 15.47 22.94
CA VAL A 389 -3.52 15.13 24.35
C VAL A 389 -3.10 16.37 25.13
N GLY A 390 -3.69 16.54 26.30
CA GLY A 390 -3.37 17.62 27.22
C GLY A 390 -3.41 17.17 28.67
N MET A 391 -3.66 18.13 29.56
CA MET A 391 -3.75 17.95 31.01
C MET A 391 -4.83 18.87 31.59
N THR A 392 -5.89 19.16 30.82
CA THR A 392 -6.98 20.05 31.29
C THR A 392 -7.91 19.34 32.25
N GLY A 393 -8.56 20.05 33.14
CA GLY A 393 -9.46 19.49 34.16
C GLY A 393 -8.70 18.83 35.33
N LEU A 394 -9.23 17.74 35.87
CA LEU A 394 -8.67 17.01 37.02
C LEU A 394 -7.66 15.96 36.56
N ALA A 395 -6.53 16.40 36.03
CA ALA A 395 -5.46 15.54 35.54
C ALA A 395 -4.13 15.85 36.28
N THR A 396 -3.36 14.82 36.63
CA THR A 396 -2.07 14.94 37.33
C THR A 396 -0.88 14.93 36.37
N GLY A 397 -1.10 14.63 35.10
CA GLY A 397 -0.08 14.61 34.05
C GLY A 397 -0.75 14.44 32.67
N PRO A 398 0.00 14.65 31.58
CA PRO A 398 -0.56 14.53 30.23
C PRO A 398 -1.01 13.10 29.91
N HIS A 399 -2.28 12.95 29.59
CA HIS A 399 -2.88 11.68 29.19
C HIS A 399 -4.21 11.89 28.44
N LEU A 400 -4.65 10.88 27.70
CA LEU A 400 -6.00 10.78 27.18
C LEU A 400 -6.84 9.96 28.16
N HIS A 401 -7.92 10.53 28.68
CA HIS A 401 -9.01 9.77 29.31
C HIS A 401 -9.98 9.35 28.22
N TYR A 402 -10.16 8.03 28.02
CA TYR A 402 -11.02 7.46 26.97
C TYR A 402 -12.13 6.59 27.56
N GLU A 403 -13.37 6.90 27.22
CA GLU A 403 -14.54 6.09 27.61
C GLU A 403 -15.23 5.50 26.39
N PHE A 404 -15.69 4.25 26.52
CA PHE A 404 -16.54 3.56 25.56
C PHE A 404 -17.87 3.20 26.23
N ARG A 405 -18.97 3.57 25.63
CA ARG A 405 -20.31 3.35 26.17
C ARG A 405 -21.19 2.62 25.16
N VAL A 406 -21.96 1.65 25.68
CA VAL A 406 -22.94 0.89 24.91
C VAL A 406 -24.28 1.13 25.54
N ASN A 407 -25.26 1.71 24.83
CA ASN A 407 -26.56 2.13 25.33
C ASN A 407 -26.44 2.96 26.62
N GLY A 408 -25.51 3.93 26.62
CA GLY A 408 -25.24 4.79 27.79
C GLY A 408 -24.41 4.15 28.90
N THR A 409 -24.26 2.83 28.94
CA THR A 409 -23.51 2.11 29.97
C THR A 409 -22.01 2.08 29.61
N HIS A 410 -21.16 2.49 30.57
CA HIS A 410 -19.71 2.43 30.41
C HIS A 410 -19.21 0.97 30.31
N ARG A 411 -18.36 0.69 29.36
CA ARG A 411 -17.74 -0.60 29.17
C ARG A 411 -16.22 -0.43 29.13
N ASP A 412 -15.51 -1.48 29.52
CA ASP A 412 -14.06 -1.49 29.40
C ASP A 412 -13.64 -1.48 27.90
N PRO A 413 -12.99 -0.42 27.41
CA PRO A 413 -12.60 -0.34 26.01
C PRO A 413 -11.65 -1.44 25.54
N LEU A 414 -10.87 -2.04 26.45
CA LEU A 414 -9.92 -3.11 26.10
C LEU A 414 -10.59 -4.45 25.84
N THR A 415 -11.68 -4.74 26.56
CA THR A 415 -12.28 -6.09 26.58
C THR A 415 -13.65 -6.15 25.91
N VAL A 416 -14.34 -5.01 25.76
CA VAL A 416 -15.66 -4.99 25.14
C VAL A 416 -15.63 -5.60 23.72
N PRO A 417 -16.55 -6.51 23.37
CA PRO A 417 -16.70 -6.97 22.00
C PRO A 417 -17.01 -5.79 21.08
N LEU A 418 -16.13 -5.52 20.11
CA LEU A 418 -16.33 -4.44 19.13
C LEU A 418 -17.12 -4.98 17.93
N PRO A 419 -18.20 -4.31 17.52
CA PRO A 419 -18.95 -4.70 16.34
C PRO A 419 -18.08 -4.54 15.08
N LYS A 420 -18.36 -5.35 14.05
CA LYS A 420 -17.82 -5.12 12.71
C LYS A 420 -18.33 -3.76 12.21
N ALA A 421 -17.56 -3.12 11.35
CA ALA A 421 -18.03 -1.97 10.59
C ALA A 421 -19.21 -2.38 9.71
N ARG A 422 -19.97 -1.41 9.23
CA ARG A 422 -21.09 -1.70 8.32
C ARG A 422 -20.53 -2.39 7.07
N GLY A 423 -21.11 -3.52 6.73
CA GLY A 423 -20.78 -4.23 5.49
C GLY A 423 -21.36 -3.53 4.26
N VAL A 424 -21.30 -4.24 3.13
CA VAL A 424 -21.85 -3.75 1.85
C VAL A 424 -23.33 -3.40 1.98
N ASP A 425 -23.75 -2.33 1.32
CA ASP A 425 -25.17 -1.94 1.31
C ASP A 425 -26.03 -2.99 0.61
N ALA A 426 -27.26 -3.17 1.07
CA ALA A 426 -28.15 -4.23 0.58
C ALA A 426 -28.38 -4.20 -0.93
N ASN A 427 -28.40 -3.00 -1.53
CA ASN A 427 -28.57 -2.78 -2.97
C ASN A 427 -27.30 -3.08 -3.80
N GLU A 428 -26.14 -3.15 -3.17
CA GLU A 428 -24.84 -3.47 -3.80
C GLU A 428 -24.41 -4.93 -3.51
N LYS A 429 -25.04 -5.56 -2.50
CA LYS A 429 -24.69 -6.93 -2.08
C LYS A 429 -24.74 -7.97 -3.21
N PRO A 430 -25.73 -8.00 -4.12
CA PRO A 430 -25.73 -8.94 -5.22
C PRO A 430 -24.50 -8.79 -6.14
N GLN A 431 -24.15 -7.55 -6.48
CA GLN A 431 -22.97 -7.25 -7.29
C GLN A 431 -21.67 -7.71 -6.58
N PHE A 432 -21.54 -7.39 -5.29
CA PHE A 432 -20.43 -7.84 -4.48
C PHE A 432 -20.29 -9.37 -4.49
N LEU A 433 -21.36 -10.12 -4.23
CA LEU A 433 -21.34 -11.58 -4.17
C LEU A 433 -20.87 -12.23 -5.49
N VAL A 434 -21.30 -11.68 -6.64
CA VAL A 434 -20.82 -12.14 -7.95
C VAL A 434 -19.32 -11.90 -8.10
N GLN A 435 -18.85 -10.71 -7.71
CA GLN A 435 -17.42 -10.36 -7.76
C GLN A 435 -16.59 -11.22 -6.82
N ALA A 436 -17.02 -11.41 -5.58
CA ALA A 436 -16.35 -12.24 -4.58
C ALA A 436 -16.23 -13.70 -5.04
N LYS A 437 -17.31 -14.27 -5.59
CA LYS A 437 -17.31 -15.62 -6.14
C LYS A 437 -16.31 -15.79 -7.31
N ARG A 438 -16.23 -14.78 -8.19
CA ARG A 438 -15.24 -14.77 -9.28
C ARG A 438 -13.82 -14.78 -8.75
N MET A 439 -13.50 -13.92 -7.77
CA MET A 439 -12.17 -13.85 -7.16
C MET A 439 -11.84 -15.13 -6.41
N GLN A 440 -12.80 -15.73 -5.70
CA GLN A 440 -12.64 -17.01 -5.03
C GLN A 440 -12.29 -18.12 -6.03
N SER A 441 -13.00 -18.20 -7.17
CA SER A 441 -12.70 -19.17 -8.21
C SER A 441 -11.30 -18.97 -8.80
N GLN A 442 -10.84 -17.73 -8.95
CA GLN A 442 -9.47 -17.44 -9.39
C GLN A 442 -8.43 -17.93 -8.38
N ILE A 443 -8.62 -17.65 -7.07
CA ILE A 443 -7.72 -18.17 -6.02
C ILE A 443 -7.64 -19.68 -6.08
N THR A 444 -8.77 -20.38 -6.18
CA THR A 444 -8.83 -21.84 -6.25
C THR A 444 -8.06 -22.36 -7.47
N MET A 445 -8.32 -21.80 -8.65
CA MET A 445 -7.65 -22.18 -9.89
C MET A 445 -6.13 -21.99 -9.82
N PHE A 446 -5.65 -20.86 -9.30
CA PHE A 446 -4.22 -20.62 -9.14
C PHE A 446 -3.58 -21.55 -8.10
N ALA A 447 -4.26 -21.83 -7.00
CA ALA A 447 -3.77 -22.75 -5.98
C ALA A 447 -3.65 -24.18 -6.49
N GLU A 448 -4.62 -24.65 -7.28
CA GLU A 448 -4.57 -25.96 -7.93
C GLU A 448 -3.44 -26.03 -8.95
N ALA A 449 -3.28 -24.99 -9.79
CA ALA A 449 -2.17 -24.91 -10.75
C ALA A 449 -0.80 -24.95 -10.06
N ALA A 450 -0.63 -24.22 -8.95
CA ALA A 450 0.61 -24.22 -8.18
C ALA A 450 0.91 -25.60 -7.57
N THR A 451 -0.12 -26.31 -7.10
CA THR A 451 0.02 -27.67 -6.55
C THR A 451 0.44 -28.66 -7.64
N LEU A 452 -0.18 -28.59 -8.84
CA LEU A 452 0.18 -29.44 -9.98
C LEU A 452 1.61 -29.16 -10.46
N ALA A 453 2.04 -27.91 -10.50
CA ALA A 453 3.39 -27.54 -10.88
C ALA A 453 4.45 -28.10 -9.89
N SER A 454 4.16 -28.08 -8.59
CA SER A 454 5.05 -28.63 -7.57
C SER A 454 5.10 -30.17 -7.57
N SER A 455 4.03 -30.85 -7.97
CA SER A 455 3.98 -32.33 -8.04
C SER A 455 4.68 -32.91 -9.27
N ASN A 456 4.94 -32.11 -10.32
CA ASN A 456 5.60 -32.54 -11.55
C ASN A 456 7.14 -32.34 -11.53
N VAL A 457 7.71 -31.89 -10.40
CA VAL A 457 9.17 -31.63 -10.25
C VAL A 457 9.88 -32.83 -9.58
N PHE A 458 9.19 -33.94 -9.35
CA PHE A 458 9.79 -35.17 -8.76
C PHE A 458 9.87 -36.31 -9.78
#